data_d654f658cbf97e0aaf3561fc5fea9438
#
_entry.id   d654f658cbf97e0aaf3561fc5fea9438
#
_cell.length_a   1.000
_cell.length_b   1.000
_cell.length_c   1.000
_cell.angle_alpha   90.00
_cell.angle_beta   90.00
_cell.angle_gamma   90.00
#
_symmetry.space_group_name_H-M   'P 1'
#
loop_
_entity.id
_entity.type
_entity.pdbx_description
1 polymer ?
#
loop_
_entity_poly.entity_id
_entity_poly.type
_entity_poly.pdbx_seq_one_letter_code
_entity_poly.pdbx_strand_id
1 'polypeptide(L)'
;MDMFGSGKKLGFGCMRFPMQGDEVDIAQTTQMVDAFLDAGFNYFDTAHGYLQGKSETALKACLTSRFPRDKYILTDKLTANFFKTEADIRPLFESQLEACGVDYFDFYLMHAQGAGNYPHFQECHAYETAFALKAEGKIR
;
A
#
# COMPACT_ATOMS: atom_id res chain seq x y z
N MET A 1 -4.49 -20.64 -4.12
CA MET A 1 -3.20 -19.93 -4.33
C MET A 1 -2.70 -19.52 -2.96
N ASP A 2 -1.55 -20.02 -2.52
CA ASP A 2 -0.93 -19.56 -1.27
C ASP A 2 -0.29 -18.20 -1.54
N MET A 3 -1.02 -17.12 -1.28
CA MET A 3 -0.55 -15.76 -1.54
C MET A 3 0.62 -15.36 -0.66
N PHE A 4 0.84 -16.06 0.45
CA PHE A 4 1.96 -15.81 1.35
C PHE A 4 3.13 -16.76 1.13
N GLY A 5 2.94 -17.79 0.26
CA GLY A 5 3.94 -18.82 0.00
C GLY A 5 4.43 -19.54 1.26
N SER A 6 5.50 -20.27 1.14
CA SER A 6 6.23 -20.87 2.29
C SER A 6 7.10 -19.86 3.04
N GLY A 7 6.95 -18.55 2.75
CA GLY A 7 7.78 -17.47 3.27
C GLY A 7 7.60 -17.20 4.77
N LYS A 8 8.54 -16.49 5.32
CA LYS A 8 8.50 -16.00 6.71
C LYS A 8 7.35 -15.00 6.89
N LYS A 9 6.60 -15.11 7.98
CA LYS A 9 5.38 -14.33 8.23
C LYS A 9 5.66 -13.10 9.10
N LEU A 10 6.33 -12.11 8.53
CA LEU A 10 6.51 -10.78 9.12
C LEU A 10 6.29 -9.74 8.02
N GLY A 11 5.51 -8.69 8.31
CA GLY A 11 5.31 -7.55 7.42
C GLY A 11 6.20 -6.37 7.77
N PHE A 12 6.67 -5.68 6.75
CA PHE A 12 7.39 -4.41 6.88
C PHE A 12 6.36 -3.27 6.90
N GLY A 13 6.15 -2.68 8.08
CA GLY A 13 5.26 -1.52 8.24
C GLY A 13 5.92 -0.24 7.76
N CYS A 14 5.34 0.40 6.73
CA CYS A 14 5.90 1.58 6.07
C CYS A 14 5.42 2.92 6.65
N MET A 15 4.80 2.90 7.83
CA MET A 15 4.28 4.09 8.49
C MET A 15 5.37 5.00 9.07
N ARG A 16 6.55 4.45 9.40
CA ARG A 16 7.62 5.13 10.13
C ARG A 16 8.97 4.84 9.52
N PHE A 17 9.20 5.34 8.32
CA PHE A 17 10.55 5.31 7.74
C PHE A 17 11.51 6.26 8.46
N PRO A 18 12.81 6.00 8.43
CA PRO A 18 13.82 6.98 8.82
C PRO A 18 13.63 8.30 8.06
N MET A 19 13.81 9.41 8.77
CA MET A 19 13.60 10.75 8.21
C MET A 19 14.87 11.58 8.28
N GLN A 20 15.09 12.41 7.27
CA GLN A 20 16.07 13.50 7.27
C GLN A 20 15.29 14.82 7.14
N GLY A 21 15.07 15.51 8.26
CA GLY A 21 14.12 16.62 8.33
C GLY A 21 12.72 16.15 8.00
N ASP A 22 12.08 16.76 7.03
CA ASP A 22 10.73 16.42 6.58
C ASP A 22 10.69 15.37 5.44
N GLU A 23 11.84 14.88 4.99
CA GLU A 23 11.93 13.92 3.90
C GLU A 23 12.34 12.52 4.42
N VAL A 24 11.89 11.48 3.71
CA VAL A 24 12.30 10.11 4.01
C VAL A 24 13.79 9.94 3.67
N ASP A 25 14.55 9.37 4.60
CA ASP A 25 15.92 8.95 4.34
C ASP A 25 15.90 7.73 3.41
N ILE A 26 15.94 8.01 2.11
CA ILE A 26 15.89 6.98 1.07
C ILE A 26 17.08 6.03 1.17
N ALA A 27 18.27 6.52 1.52
CA ALA A 27 19.46 5.68 1.61
C ALA A 27 19.32 4.66 2.75
N GLN A 28 18.93 5.10 3.94
CA GLN A 28 18.71 4.21 5.08
C GLN A 28 17.51 3.28 4.85
N THR A 29 16.40 3.80 4.31
CA THR A 29 15.21 3.00 4.00
C THR A 29 15.53 1.90 2.97
N THR A 30 16.35 2.21 1.97
CA THR A 30 16.83 1.23 0.98
C THR A 30 17.58 0.08 1.65
N GLN A 31 18.51 0.39 2.56
CA GLN A 31 19.25 -0.64 3.32
C GLN A 31 18.31 -1.52 4.15
N MET A 32 17.26 -0.93 4.76
CA MET A 32 16.27 -1.68 5.53
C MET A 32 15.44 -2.61 4.63
N VAL A 33 15.02 -2.15 3.45
CA VAL A 33 14.28 -2.96 2.46
C VAL A 33 15.16 -4.13 1.99
N ASP A 34 16.41 -3.86 1.64
CA ASP A 34 17.36 -4.90 1.20
C ASP A 34 17.56 -5.96 2.28
N ALA A 35 17.85 -5.55 3.51
CA ALA A 35 18.01 -6.46 4.63
C ALA A 35 16.75 -7.31 4.91
N PHE A 36 15.55 -6.74 4.74
CA PHE A 36 14.28 -7.44 4.92
C PHE A 36 14.07 -8.53 3.86
N LEU A 37 14.32 -8.18 2.58
CA LEU A 37 14.22 -9.13 1.47
C LEU A 37 15.30 -10.21 1.55
N ASP A 38 16.55 -9.86 1.87
CA ASP A 38 17.65 -10.80 2.03
C ASP A 38 17.41 -11.80 3.19
N ALA A 39 16.71 -11.36 4.24
CA ALA A 39 16.27 -12.24 5.31
C ALA A 39 15.12 -13.19 4.93
N GLY A 40 14.61 -13.10 3.70
CA GLY A 40 13.53 -13.96 3.16
C GLY A 40 12.13 -13.51 3.53
N PHE A 41 11.94 -12.25 3.94
CA PHE A 41 10.63 -11.60 4.10
C PHE A 41 10.28 -10.85 2.84
N ASN A 42 8.98 -10.66 2.55
CA ASN A 42 8.55 -10.01 1.31
C ASN A 42 7.26 -9.20 1.40
N TYR A 43 6.66 -9.07 2.57
CA TYR A 43 5.38 -8.35 2.74
C TYR A 43 5.61 -6.91 3.18
N PHE A 44 5.10 -5.93 2.42
CA PHE A 44 5.19 -4.50 2.70
C PHE A 44 3.78 -3.91 2.86
N ASP A 45 3.60 -3.07 3.89
CA ASP A 45 2.31 -2.48 4.27
C ASP A 45 2.41 -0.96 4.32
N THR A 46 1.73 -0.28 3.40
CA THR A 46 1.67 1.18 3.32
C THR A 46 0.23 1.69 3.41
N ALA A 47 0.05 2.99 3.41
CA ALA A 47 -1.22 3.69 3.26
C ALA A 47 -0.98 5.11 2.73
N HIS A 48 -1.97 5.65 2.00
CA HIS A 48 -1.89 6.97 1.37
C HIS A 48 -1.50 8.11 2.32
N GLY A 49 -1.99 8.08 3.56
CA GLY A 49 -1.69 9.12 4.55
C GLY A 49 -0.37 8.95 5.30
N TYR A 50 0.36 7.85 5.11
CA TYR A 50 1.59 7.62 5.86
C TYR A 50 2.68 8.60 5.45
N LEU A 51 3.30 9.25 6.44
CA LEU A 51 4.32 10.27 6.24
C LEU A 51 3.86 11.37 5.26
N GLN A 52 2.59 11.76 5.36
CA GLN A 52 1.98 12.80 4.50
C GLN A 52 2.05 12.43 3.00
N GLY A 53 1.85 11.15 2.65
CA GLY A 53 1.91 10.62 1.29
C GLY A 53 3.31 10.19 0.84
N LYS A 54 4.35 10.46 1.65
CA LYS A 54 5.74 10.16 1.27
C LYS A 54 6.10 8.67 1.40
N SER A 55 5.30 7.87 2.10
CA SER A 55 5.55 6.43 2.23
C SER A 55 5.43 5.69 0.90
N GLU A 56 4.40 5.99 0.12
CA GLU A 56 4.17 5.38 -1.20
C GLU A 56 5.32 5.71 -2.17
N THR A 57 5.70 6.99 -2.27
CA THR A 57 6.80 7.42 -3.14
C THR A 57 8.17 6.92 -2.68
N ALA A 58 8.38 6.77 -1.38
CA ALA A 58 9.59 6.15 -0.84
C ALA A 58 9.67 4.66 -1.20
N LEU A 59 8.55 3.92 -1.14
CA LEU A 59 8.49 2.53 -1.62
C LEU A 59 8.78 2.43 -3.12
N LYS A 60 8.34 3.39 -3.92
CA LYS A 60 8.73 3.44 -5.34
C LYS A 60 10.25 3.52 -5.49
N ALA A 61 10.90 4.40 -4.75
CA ALA A 61 12.35 4.58 -4.81
C ALA A 61 13.13 3.38 -4.23
N CYS A 62 12.70 2.84 -3.08
CA CYS A 62 13.47 1.84 -2.33
C CYS A 62 13.14 0.39 -2.69
N LEU A 63 11.96 0.12 -3.24
CA LEU A 63 11.47 -1.24 -3.48
C LEU A 63 11.03 -1.45 -4.93
N THR A 64 9.95 -0.79 -5.36
CA THR A 64 9.23 -1.23 -6.57
C THR A 64 9.97 -0.93 -7.88
N SER A 65 10.79 0.12 -7.93
CA SER A 65 11.68 0.41 -9.08
C SER A 65 12.94 -0.47 -9.12
N ARG A 66 13.24 -1.20 -8.04
CA ARG A 66 14.49 -1.94 -7.89
C ARG A 66 14.33 -3.45 -8.01
N PHE A 67 13.16 -3.97 -7.65
CA PHE A 67 12.90 -5.40 -7.61
C PHE A 67 11.76 -5.79 -8.55
N PRO A 68 11.84 -6.98 -9.20
CA PRO A 68 10.72 -7.52 -9.97
C PRO A 68 9.45 -7.64 -9.12
N ARG A 69 8.29 -7.41 -9.75
CA ARG A 69 6.99 -7.34 -9.06
C ARG A 69 6.60 -8.63 -8.32
N ASP A 70 7.11 -9.77 -8.72
CA ASP A 70 6.88 -11.08 -8.09
C ASP A 70 7.73 -11.34 -6.84
N LYS A 71 8.66 -10.44 -6.50
CA LYS A 71 9.54 -10.58 -5.33
C LYS A 71 8.94 -10.04 -4.05
N TYR A 72 7.86 -9.27 -4.12
CA TYR A 72 7.24 -8.66 -2.96
C TYR A 72 5.72 -8.70 -3.03
N ILE A 73 5.11 -8.67 -1.86
CA ILE A 73 3.68 -8.48 -1.63
C ILE A 73 3.50 -7.04 -1.16
N LEU A 74 2.66 -6.28 -1.85
CA LEU A 74 2.40 -4.89 -1.51
C LEU A 74 0.94 -4.70 -1.12
N THR A 75 0.74 -4.16 0.08
CA THR A 75 -0.56 -3.81 0.64
C THR A 75 -0.69 -2.31 0.74
N ASP A 76 -1.79 -1.78 0.23
CA ASP A 76 -2.20 -0.39 0.43
C ASP A 76 -3.61 -0.33 0.99
N LYS A 77 -4.13 0.87 1.26
CA LYS A 77 -5.38 1.03 2.03
C LYS A 77 -6.23 2.19 1.50
N LEU A 78 -7.53 1.97 1.48
CA LEU A 78 -8.52 3.03 1.30
C LEU A 78 -8.81 3.70 2.65
N THR A 79 -8.37 4.94 2.80
CA THR A 79 -8.53 5.71 4.03
C THR A 79 -9.70 6.69 3.92
N ALA A 80 -10.64 6.63 4.86
CA ALA A 80 -11.90 7.39 4.83
C ALA A 80 -11.73 8.91 4.64
N ASN A 81 -10.63 9.48 5.11
CA ASN A 81 -10.40 10.93 5.03
C ASN A 81 -10.05 11.43 3.62
N PHE A 82 -9.77 10.53 2.68
CA PHE A 82 -9.31 10.89 1.33
C PHE A 82 -10.37 10.74 0.25
N PHE A 83 -11.59 10.31 0.61
CA PHE A 83 -12.73 10.26 -0.31
C PHE A 83 -14.00 10.75 0.39
N LYS A 84 -14.89 11.37 -0.35
CA LYS A 84 -16.19 11.87 0.13
C LYS A 84 -17.36 11.19 -0.56
N THR A 85 -17.15 10.72 -1.78
CA THR A 85 -18.14 10.07 -2.64
C THR A 85 -17.54 8.84 -3.30
N GLU A 86 -18.37 7.98 -3.86
CA GLU A 86 -17.94 6.84 -4.68
C GLU A 86 -17.00 7.27 -5.81
N ALA A 87 -17.30 8.41 -6.45
CA ALA A 87 -16.53 8.91 -7.58
C ALA A 87 -15.07 9.27 -7.24
N ASP A 88 -14.77 9.51 -5.95
CA ASP A 88 -13.42 9.87 -5.50
C ASP A 88 -12.52 8.64 -5.34
N ILE A 89 -13.10 7.44 -5.15
CA ILE A 89 -12.36 6.25 -4.76
C ILE A 89 -11.43 5.76 -5.86
N ARG A 90 -11.92 5.66 -7.09
CA ARG A 90 -11.10 5.18 -8.21
C ARG A 90 -9.93 6.13 -8.51
N PRO A 91 -10.11 7.46 -8.64
CA PRO A 91 -8.98 8.38 -8.81
C PRO A 91 -7.95 8.29 -7.68
N LEU A 92 -8.41 8.16 -6.43
CA LEU A 92 -7.51 7.95 -5.27
C LEU A 92 -6.69 6.66 -5.45
N PHE A 93 -7.34 5.54 -5.74
CA PHE A 93 -6.68 4.26 -5.96
C PHE A 93 -5.64 4.31 -7.09
N GLU A 94 -5.98 4.96 -8.22
CA GLU A 94 -5.05 5.13 -9.36
C GLU A 94 -3.84 5.99 -8.96
N SER A 95 -4.05 7.04 -8.16
CA SER A 95 -2.95 7.87 -7.65
C SER A 95 -2.01 7.09 -6.72
N GLN A 96 -2.53 6.14 -5.94
CA GLN A 96 -1.74 5.26 -5.09
C GLN A 96 -0.89 4.28 -5.92
N LEU A 97 -1.46 3.70 -7.00
CA LEU A 97 -0.70 2.86 -7.94
C LEU A 97 0.47 3.64 -8.56
N GLU A 98 0.21 4.87 -9.01
CA GLU A 98 1.23 5.75 -9.59
C GLU A 98 2.32 6.11 -8.56
N ALA A 99 1.92 6.50 -7.35
CA ALA A 99 2.84 6.85 -6.27
C ALA A 99 3.73 5.67 -5.87
N CYS A 100 3.18 4.47 -5.79
CA CYS A 100 3.92 3.23 -5.52
C CYS A 100 4.68 2.71 -6.76
N GLY A 101 4.36 3.15 -7.97
CA GLY A 101 4.97 2.69 -9.21
C GLY A 101 4.65 1.24 -9.54
N VAL A 102 3.39 0.82 -9.36
CA VAL A 102 2.92 -0.56 -9.60
C VAL A 102 1.61 -0.57 -10.38
N ASP A 103 1.29 -1.69 -11.04
CA ASP A 103 0.06 -1.86 -11.80
C ASP A 103 -1.07 -2.49 -10.97
N TYR A 104 -0.74 -3.10 -9.82
CA TYR A 104 -1.70 -3.71 -8.92
C TYR A 104 -1.17 -3.77 -7.48
N PHE A 105 -2.10 -3.81 -6.51
CA PHE A 105 -1.82 -4.20 -5.13
C PHE A 105 -2.19 -5.68 -4.90
N ASP A 106 -1.41 -6.38 -4.07
CA ASP A 106 -1.76 -7.74 -3.66
C ASP A 106 -2.94 -7.73 -2.68
N PHE A 107 -2.94 -6.76 -1.75
CA PHE A 107 -4.03 -6.51 -0.81
C PHE A 107 -4.40 -5.03 -0.81
N TYR A 108 -5.68 -4.77 -0.66
CA TYR A 108 -6.19 -3.41 -0.48
C TYR A 108 -7.19 -3.40 0.68
N LEU A 109 -6.86 -2.68 1.74
CA LEU A 109 -7.59 -2.73 3.00
C LEU A 109 -8.49 -1.51 3.18
N MET A 110 -9.66 -1.70 3.81
CA MET A 110 -10.46 -0.60 4.36
C MET A 110 -9.77 -0.10 5.63
N HIS A 111 -9.12 1.07 5.56
CA HIS A 111 -8.16 1.54 6.57
C HIS A 111 -8.83 1.94 7.88
N ALA A 112 -8.32 1.37 8.98
CA ALA A 112 -8.76 1.70 10.34
C ALA A 112 -10.29 1.68 10.49
N GLN A 113 -10.96 0.71 9.87
CA GLN A 113 -12.39 0.62 9.88
C GLN A 113 -12.91 0.27 11.27
N GLY A 114 -13.89 1.01 11.70
CA GLY A 114 -14.58 0.83 12.98
C GLY A 114 -16.02 1.32 12.90
N ALA A 115 -16.79 1.18 13.97
CA ALA A 115 -18.20 1.55 14.00
C ALA A 115 -18.47 3.01 13.59
N GLY A 116 -17.51 3.91 13.87
CA GLY A 116 -17.67 5.35 13.60
C GLY A 116 -17.52 5.73 12.12
N ASN A 117 -16.77 4.97 11.33
CA ASN A 117 -16.53 5.28 9.92
C ASN A 117 -17.05 4.21 8.95
N TYR A 118 -17.50 3.07 9.43
CA TYR A 118 -18.09 2.01 8.60
C TYR A 118 -19.25 2.50 7.73
N PRO A 119 -20.21 3.31 8.23
CA PRO A 119 -21.28 3.84 7.38
C PRO A 119 -20.76 4.63 6.19
N HIS A 120 -19.69 5.42 6.34
CA HIS A 120 -19.10 6.19 5.24
C HIS A 120 -18.58 5.28 4.11
N PHE A 121 -17.91 4.18 4.45
CA PHE A 121 -17.48 3.19 3.45
C PHE A 121 -18.67 2.56 2.72
N GLN A 122 -19.78 2.29 3.42
CA GLN A 122 -21.00 1.72 2.82
C GLN A 122 -21.69 2.73 1.91
N GLU A 123 -21.94 3.96 2.38
CA GLU A 123 -22.62 5.02 1.64
C GLU A 123 -21.86 5.41 0.35
N CYS A 124 -20.53 5.32 0.38
CA CYS A 124 -19.67 5.57 -0.79
C CYS A 124 -19.42 4.33 -1.66
N HIS A 125 -20.11 3.20 -1.43
CA HIS A 125 -19.94 1.94 -2.18
C HIS A 125 -18.47 1.50 -2.29
N ALA A 126 -17.71 1.68 -1.20
CA ALA A 126 -16.27 1.44 -1.20
C ALA A 126 -15.91 -0.03 -1.46
N TYR A 127 -16.71 -0.96 -0.96
CA TYR A 127 -16.51 -2.40 -1.18
C TYR A 127 -16.80 -2.79 -2.61
N GLU A 128 -17.90 -2.30 -3.18
CA GLU A 128 -18.30 -2.57 -4.56
C GLU A 128 -17.22 -2.06 -5.52
N THR A 129 -16.72 -0.85 -5.28
CA THR A 129 -15.62 -0.27 -6.07
C THR A 129 -14.34 -1.10 -5.93
N ALA A 130 -13.99 -1.54 -4.72
CA ALA A 130 -12.82 -2.39 -4.52
C ALA A 130 -12.97 -3.75 -5.21
N PHE A 131 -14.16 -4.37 -5.19
CA PHE A 131 -14.41 -5.61 -5.92
C PHE A 131 -14.38 -5.42 -7.44
N ALA A 132 -14.83 -4.29 -7.95
CA ALA A 132 -14.70 -3.95 -9.37
C ALA A 132 -13.21 -3.83 -9.77
N LEU A 133 -12.40 -3.13 -8.99
CA LEU A 133 -10.95 -3.03 -9.19
C LEU A 133 -10.26 -4.41 -9.12
N LYS A 134 -10.73 -5.29 -8.23
CA LYS A 134 -10.26 -6.67 -8.16
C LYS A 134 -10.62 -7.46 -9.42
N ALA A 135 -11.83 -7.31 -9.93
CA ALA A 135 -12.26 -7.96 -11.19
C ALA A 135 -11.45 -7.47 -12.40
N GLU A 136 -10.98 -6.23 -12.38
CA GLU A 136 -10.07 -5.64 -13.38
C GLU A 136 -8.61 -6.10 -13.22
N GLY A 137 -8.28 -6.87 -12.17
CA GLY A 137 -6.92 -7.35 -11.90
C GLY A 137 -6.01 -6.33 -11.20
N LYS A 138 -6.54 -5.20 -10.77
CA LYS A 138 -5.79 -4.14 -10.07
C LYS A 138 -5.62 -4.43 -8.57
N ILE A 139 -6.41 -5.34 -8.02
CA ILE A 139 -6.29 -5.90 -6.66
C ILE A 139 -6.32 -7.43 -6.77
N ARG A 140 -5.43 -8.12 -6.09
CA ARG A 140 -5.38 -9.59 -6.04
C ARG A 140 -6.19 -10.19 -4.90
#